data_c179bc40086951f75efcfe41a92e90dd
#
_entry.id   c179bc40086951f75efcfe41a92e90dd
#
_cell.length_a   1.000
_cell.length_b   1.000
_cell.length_c   1.000
_cell.angle_alpha   90.00
_cell.angle_beta   90.00
_cell.angle_gamma   90.00
#
_symmetry.space_group_name_H-M   'P 1'
#
loop_
_entity.id
_entity.type
_entity.pdbx_description
1 polymer ?
#
loop_
_entity_poly.entity_id
_entity_poly.type
_entity_poly.pdbx_seq_one_letter_code
_entity_poly.pdbx_strand_id
1 'polypeptide(L)'
;MKSPSWTVDVVSPQFPCGAAWLANAFLELDVALPELWGFDTGREWNCHDGLSTYVATDLPWRQTLASLRVGRTFHFRPDVQPRFSHAFPWKPDIAPRIVLITRDPRDALYSEWQRHRRNLQLPASTGFKEFVQQPFFGGPISNIDMLWLHLHTWLTLRKDHPARIYVLRFEDWKHDPLGALSSLMDWMGFSIAESAGRRATEASDVRHLQTIEAGLEAKDRNCRQFNRRGAANEWRESWDALWFEVFGTHWPAVFKALDYDYVPSAGQAAARLNFDATDVLAWRDLRDPVLVSKWRQVIQDSI
;
A
#
# COMPACT_ATOMS: atom_id res chain seq x y z
N MET A 1 -5.17 -7.52 -34.71
CA MET A 1 -4.03 -6.92 -33.97
C MET A 1 -4.37 -7.12 -32.50
N LYS A 2 -3.52 -7.78 -31.71
CA LYS A 2 -3.66 -7.82 -30.25
C LYS A 2 -3.33 -6.42 -29.75
N SER A 3 -4.26 -5.78 -29.06
CA SER A 3 -3.98 -4.51 -28.36
C SER A 3 -2.80 -4.73 -27.42
N PRO A 4 -1.87 -3.79 -27.28
CA PRO A 4 -0.76 -3.94 -26.37
C PRO A 4 -1.32 -4.13 -24.95
N SER A 5 -0.98 -5.22 -24.30
CA SER A 5 -1.31 -5.41 -22.89
C SER A 5 -0.48 -4.44 -22.06
N TRP A 6 -1.13 -3.54 -21.37
CA TRP A 6 -0.47 -2.60 -20.46
C TRP A 6 -0.22 -3.28 -19.12
N THR A 7 1.03 -3.46 -18.78
CA THR A 7 1.39 -3.87 -17.42
C THR A 7 1.65 -2.62 -16.58
N VAL A 8 1.01 -2.57 -15.43
CA VAL A 8 1.16 -1.48 -14.45
C VAL A 8 1.50 -2.10 -13.10
N ASP A 9 2.61 -1.70 -12.51
CA ASP A 9 2.90 -2.07 -11.14
C ASP A 9 2.17 -1.12 -10.19
N VAL A 10 1.35 -1.69 -9.32
CA VAL A 10 0.71 -0.98 -8.22
C VAL A 10 1.48 -1.33 -6.95
N VAL A 11 2.27 -0.41 -6.48
CA VAL A 11 3.15 -0.63 -5.34
C VAL A 11 2.68 0.17 -4.13
N SER A 12 2.75 -0.45 -2.97
CA SER A 12 2.49 0.21 -1.69
C SER A 12 3.45 -0.31 -0.63
N PRO A 13 3.76 0.46 0.41
CA PRO A 13 4.44 -0.11 1.56
C PRO A 13 3.58 -1.21 2.18
N GLN A 14 4.21 -2.14 2.91
CA GLN A 14 3.51 -3.19 3.66
C GLN A 14 2.76 -2.65 4.89
N PHE A 15 2.21 -1.46 4.77
CA PHE A 15 1.43 -0.75 5.76
C PHE A 15 0.10 -0.34 5.16
N PRO A 16 -0.96 -0.12 5.95
CA PRO A 16 -2.29 0.20 5.43
C PRO A 16 -2.33 1.55 4.69
N CYS A 17 -2.22 1.51 3.37
CA CYS A 17 -2.23 2.69 2.49
C CYS A 17 -3.41 2.72 1.50
N GLY A 18 -4.35 1.77 1.59
CA GLY A 18 -5.54 1.76 0.73
C GLY A 18 -5.41 0.94 -0.56
N ALA A 19 -4.35 0.15 -0.73
CA ALA A 19 -4.16 -0.70 -1.92
C ALA A 19 -5.35 -1.65 -2.18
N ALA A 20 -5.94 -2.19 -1.10
CA ALA A 20 -7.13 -3.03 -1.19
C ALA A 20 -8.33 -2.30 -1.82
N TRP A 21 -8.48 -1.02 -1.55
CA TRP A 21 -9.57 -0.23 -2.10
C TRP A 21 -9.40 0.00 -3.60
N LEU A 22 -8.20 0.34 -4.02
CA LEU A 22 -7.92 0.49 -5.45
C LEU A 22 -8.13 -0.83 -6.21
N ALA A 23 -7.70 -1.95 -5.62
CA ALA A 23 -7.90 -3.25 -6.24
C ALA A 23 -9.40 -3.60 -6.35
N ASN A 24 -10.21 -3.29 -5.34
CA ASN A 24 -11.67 -3.43 -5.44
C ASN A 24 -12.25 -2.54 -6.53
N ALA A 25 -11.80 -1.29 -6.63
CA ALA A 25 -12.25 -0.38 -7.70
C ALA A 25 -11.89 -0.91 -9.08
N PHE A 26 -10.70 -1.45 -9.26
CA PHE A 26 -10.28 -2.06 -10.52
C PHE A 26 -11.17 -3.25 -10.91
N LEU A 27 -11.52 -4.11 -9.96
CA LEU A 27 -12.45 -5.20 -10.22
C LEU A 27 -13.81 -4.71 -10.70
N GLU A 28 -14.33 -3.65 -10.09
CA GLU A 28 -15.61 -3.05 -10.52
C GLU A 28 -15.54 -2.41 -11.92
N LEU A 29 -14.34 -2.05 -12.36
CA LEU A 29 -14.06 -1.56 -13.72
C LEU A 29 -13.70 -2.69 -14.70
N ASP A 30 -13.97 -3.93 -14.35
CA ASP A 30 -13.65 -5.12 -15.14
C ASP A 30 -12.14 -5.29 -15.43
N VAL A 31 -11.29 -4.84 -14.53
CA VAL A 31 -9.84 -5.04 -14.57
C VAL A 31 -9.47 -6.26 -13.75
N ALA A 32 -8.91 -7.29 -14.40
CA ALA A 32 -8.42 -8.48 -13.71
C ALA A 32 -7.20 -8.15 -12.84
N LEU A 33 -7.05 -8.85 -11.73
CA LEU A 33 -5.92 -8.74 -10.82
C LEU A 33 -5.11 -10.06 -10.87
N PRO A 34 -4.27 -10.27 -11.91
CA PRO A 34 -3.56 -11.52 -12.09
C PRO A 34 -2.52 -11.78 -11.01
N GLU A 35 -1.92 -10.72 -10.50
CA GLU A 35 -0.94 -10.78 -9.43
C GLU A 35 -1.30 -9.79 -8.33
N LEU A 36 -1.38 -10.29 -7.12
CA LEU A 36 -1.69 -9.50 -5.95
C LEU A 36 -0.66 -9.79 -4.85
N TRP A 37 0.11 -8.76 -4.47
CA TRP A 37 1.16 -8.79 -3.44
C TRP A 37 2.24 -9.85 -3.62
N GLY A 38 2.43 -10.38 -4.84
CA GLY A 38 3.46 -11.37 -5.12
C GLY A 38 3.23 -12.72 -4.46
N PHE A 39 2.01 -13.01 -4.01
CA PHE A 39 1.65 -14.33 -3.52
C PHE A 39 1.59 -15.32 -4.68
N ASP A 40 2.17 -16.49 -4.44
CA ASP A 40 2.04 -17.61 -5.34
C ASP A 40 0.56 -17.93 -5.56
N THR A 41 0.15 -17.86 -6.81
CA THR A 41 -1.24 -18.05 -7.23
C THR A 41 -1.79 -19.45 -6.97
N GLY A 42 -0.97 -20.37 -6.48
CA GLY A 42 -1.37 -21.73 -6.13
C GLY A 42 -1.92 -21.92 -4.70
N ARG A 43 -1.94 -20.89 -3.86
CA ARG A 43 -2.44 -21.01 -2.49
C ARG A 43 -3.87 -20.55 -2.34
N GLU A 44 -4.62 -21.30 -1.55
CA GLU A 44 -5.94 -20.91 -1.13
C GLU A 44 -5.90 -19.50 -0.55
N TRP A 45 -6.85 -18.74 -1.01
CA TRP A 45 -6.98 -17.38 -0.65
C TRP A 45 -7.23 -17.19 0.84
N ASN A 46 -6.56 -16.20 1.37
CA ASN A 46 -6.60 -15.89 2.76
C ASN A 46 -7.47 -14.63 2.97
N CYS A 47 -8.52 -14.73 3.74
CA CYS A 47 -9.38 -13.61 4.09
C CYS A 47 -8.66 -12.48 4.85
N HIS A 48 -7.36 -12.61 5.05
CA HIS A 48 -6.55 -11.58 5.69
C HIS A 48 -6.29 -10.34 4.83
N ASP A 49 -6.52 -10.42 3.54
CA ASP A 49 -6.14 -9.34 2.65
C ASP A 49 -7.32 -8.47 2.31
N GLY A 50 -8.08 -7.91 3.06
CA GLY A 50 -9.20 -6.99 2.79
C GLY A 50 -9.86 -7.01 1.41
N LEU A 51 -9.21 -7.67 0.45
CA LEU A 51 -9.67 -8.03 -0.89
C LEU A 51 -10.30 -9.36 -0.96
N SER A 52 -10.44 -9.80 0.09
CA SER A 52 -10.83 -11.07 0.43
C SER A 52 -11.77 -11.68 -0.52
N THR A 53 -12.73 -11.13 -0.70
CA THR A 53 -13.79 -11.67 -1.48
C THR A 53 -13.46 -11.81 -2.96
N TYR A 54 -12.36 -11.24 -3.40
CA TYR A 54 -12.11 -11.16 -4.81
C TYR A 54 -10.96 -11.99 -5.29
N VAL A 55 -10.03 -12.21 -4.44
CA VAL A 55 -8.75 -12.68 -4.87
C VAL A 55 -8.60 -14.12 -4.52
N ALA A 56 -9.11 -14.95 -5.36
CA ALA A 56 -8.69 -16.33 -5.42
C ALA A 56 -7.54 -16.45 -6.40
N THR A 57 -6.79 -17.48 -6.23
CA THR A 57 -5.70 -17.84 -7.11
C THR A 57 -6.17 -18.25 -8.49
N ASP A 58 -7.37 -18.82 -8.57
CA ASP A 58 -8.00 -19.25 -9.81
C ASP A 58 -8.93 -18.15 -10.35
N LEU A 59 -8.72 -17.73 -11.59
CA LEU A 59 -9.49 -16.69 -12.22
C LEU A 59 -10.99 -16.99 -12.31
N PRO A 60 -11.45 -18.20 -12.68
CA PRO A 60 -12.88 -18.54 -12.66
C PRO A 60 -13.49 -18.42 -11.27
N TRP A 61 -12.76 -18.80 -10.24
CA TRP A 61 -13.19 -18.70 -8.87
C TRP A 61 -13.29 -17.23 -8.40
N ARG A 62 -12.35 -16.38 -8.78
CA ARG A 62 -12.40 -14.94 -8.56
C ARG A 62 -13.62 -14.30 -9.20
N GLN A 63 -13.90 -14.66 -10.46
CA GLN A 63 -15.10 -14.18 -11.17
C GLN A 63 -16.36 -14.59 -10.43
N THR A 64 -16.44 -15.84 -9.98
CA THR A 64 -17.61 -16.35 -9.24
C THR A 64 -17.81 -15.58 -7.95
N LEU A 65 -16.78 -15.41 -7.15
CA LEU A 65 -16.88 -14.68 -5.89
C LEU A 65 -17.24 -13.20 -6.08
N ALA A 66 -16.57 -12.55 -7.01
CA ALA A 66 -16.85 -11.18 -7.33
C ALA A 66 -18.30 -11.01 -7.83
N SER A 67 -18.79 -11.93 -8.70
CA SER A 67 -20.16 -11.94 -9.19
C SER A 67 -21.18 -12.15 -8.05
N LEU A 68 -20.88 -13.07 -7.14
CA LEU A 68 -21.75 -13.31 -5.97
C LEU A 68 -21.84 -12.09 -5.06
N ARG A 69 -20.74 -11.35 -4.94
CA ARG A 69 -20.69 -10.18 -4.09
C ARG A 69 -21.44 -8.98 -4.67
N VAL A 70 -21.24 -8.67 -5.93
CA VAL A 70 -21.82 -7.48 -6.57
C VAL A 70 -23.07 -7.79 -7.38
N GLY A 71 -23.48 -9.04 -7.45
CA GLY A 71 -24.66 -9.45 -8.20
C GLY A 71 -24.54 -9.32 -9.72
N ARG A 72 -23.31 -9.29 -10.25
CA ARG A 72 -23.08 -9.22 -11.68
C ARG A 72 -21.94 -10.14 -12.13
N THR A 73 -21.92 -10.49 -13.42
CA THR A 73 -20.82 -11.21 -14.05
C THR A 73 -19.74 -10.22 -14.51
N PHE A 74 -18.49 -10.54 -14.24
CA PHE A 74 -17.34 -9.75 -14.67
C PHE A 74 -16.90 -10.19 -16.06
N HIS A 75 -16.63 -9.21 -16.92
CA HIS A 75 -16.04 -9.40 -18.24
C HIS A 75 -14.68 -8.71 -18.27
N PHE A 76 -13.68 -9.37 -17.69
CA PHE A 76 -12.37 -8.79 -17.53
C PHE A 76 -11.74 -8.37 -18.85
N ARG A 77 -11.31 -7.14 -18.90
CA ARG A 77 -10.61 -6.57 -20.05
C ARG A 77 -9.17 -7.09 -20.11
N PRO A 78 -8.69 -7.48 -21.31
CA PRO A 78 -7.35 -8.05 -21.45
C PRO A 78 -6.24 -7.02 -21.60
N ASP A 79 -6.57 -5.76 -21.80
CA ASP A 79 -5.65 -4.69 -22.18
C ASP A 79 -4.92 -4.04 -20.99
N VAL A 80 -5.33 -4.34 -19.76
CA VAL A 80 -4.71 -3.84 -18.52
C VAL A 80 -4.40 -5.00 -17.59
N GLN A 81 -3.16 -5.05 -17.11
CA GLN A 81 -2.70 -6.05 -16.16
C GLN A 81 -1.98 -5.37 -14.98
N PRO A 82 -2.72 -4.94 -13.94
CA PRO A 82 -2.11 -4.41 -12.74
C PRO A 82 -1.51 -5.55 -11.90
N ARG A 83 -0.30 -5.33 -11.42
CA ARG A 83 0.39 -6.22 -10.49
C ARG A 83 0.53 -5.49 -9.15
N PHE A 84 -0.20 -5.94 -8.14
CA PHE A 84 -0.13 -5.37 -6.80
C PHE A 84 1.00 -6.01 -6.01
N SER A 85 1.88 -5.19 -5.45
CA SER A 85 3.02 -5.67 -4.69
C SER A 85 3.50 -4.69 -3.63
N HIS A 86 4.40 -5.17 -2.78
CA HIS A 86 5.21 -4.36 -1.86
C HIS A 86 6.67 -4.30 -2.37
N ALA A 87 6.84 -4.36 -3.68
CA ALA A 87 8.15 -4.36 -4.31
C ALA A 87 8.90 -3.06 -4.08
N PHE A 88 10.21 -3.16 -4.17
CA PHE A 88 11.12 -2.02 -4.20
C PHE A 88 11.57 -1.72 -5.63
N PRO A 89 12.06 -0.49 -5.92
CA PRO A 89 12.37 -0.07 -7.29
C PRO A 89 13.59 -0.77 -7.91
N TRP A 90 14.27 -1.63 -7.19
CA TRP A 90 15.42 -2.41 -7.71
C TRP A 90 15.05 -3.78 -8.26
N LYS A 91 13.78 -4.16 -8.27
CA LYS A 91 13.36 -5.41 -8.91
C LYS A 91 13.54 -5.32 -10.44
N PRO A 92 14.03 -6.39 -11.08
CA PRO A 92 14.40 -6.34 -12.51
C PRO A 92 13.21 -6.24 -13.46
N ASP A 93 12.03 -6.69 -13.04
CA ASP A 93 10.82 -6.80 -13.87
C ASP A 93 9.80 -5.68 -13.65
N ILE A 94 10.25 -4.52 -13.15
CA ILE A 94 9.36 -3.38 -12.89
C ILE A 94 8.73 -2.88 -14.20
N ALA A 95 7.40 -2.75 -14.18
CA ALA A 95 6.62 -2.24 -15.30
C ALA A 95 7.05 -0.82 -15.73
N PRO A 96 6.83 -0.45 -17.00
CA PRO A 96 7.10 0.92 -17.48
C PRO A 96 6.27 1.99 -16.78
N ARG A 97 5.10 1.64 -16.25
CA ARG A 97 4.21 2.51 -15.48
C ARG A 97 3.99 1.97 -14.08
N ILE A 98 4.00 2.85 -13.11
CA ILE A 98 3.94 2.52 -11.70
C ILE A 98 2.93 3.42 -11.01
N VAL A 99 2.03 2.83 -10.24
CA VAL A 99 1.17 3.54 -9.29
C VAL A 99 1.75 3.32 -7.91
N LEU A 100 2.27 4.37 -7.32
CA LEU A 100 2.75 4.37 -5.93
C LEU A 100 1.61 4.80 -5.02
N ILE A 101 1.04 3.86 -4.28
CA ILE A 101 0.01 4.18 -3.29
C ILE A 101 0.70 4.58 -2.00
N THR A 102 0.29 5.72 -1.46
CA THR A 102 0.85 6.28 -0.23
C THR A 102 -0.26 6.70 0.72
N ARG A 103 0.11 6.86 1.97
CA ARG A 103 -0.70 7.44 3.03
C ARG A 103 0.22 8.27 3.92
N ASP A 104 -0.33 9.25 4.64
CA ASP A 104 0.44 9.93 5.69
C ASP A 104 1.16 8.88 6.54
N PRO A 105 2.50 8.90 6.60
CA PRO A 105 3.27 7.89 7.32
C PRO A 105 2.83 7.70 8.77
N ARG A 106 2.36 8.79 9.42
CA ARG A 106 1.82 8.76 10.79
C ARG A 106 0.58 7.90 10.87
N ASP A 107 -0.34 8.10 9.92
CA ASP A 107 -1.58 7.31 9.82
C ASP A 107 -1.33 5.86 9.42
N ALA A 108 -0.39 5.63 8.51
CA ALA A 108 -0.05 4.28 8.08
C ALA A 108 0.49 3.44 9.25
N LEU A 109 1.45 3.97 10.02
CA LEU A 109 2.00 3.33 11.21
C LEU A 109 0.97 3.16 12.31
N TYR A 110 0.15 4.19 12.58
CA TYR A 110 -0.90 4.12 13.57
C TYR A 110 -1.95 3.07 13.23
N SER A 111 -2.37 3.02 11.98
CA SER A 111 -3.33 2.04 11.49
C SER A 111 -2.78 0.60 11.60
N GLU A 112 -1.49 0.41 11.32
CA GLU A 112 -0.82 -0.88 11.44
C GLU A 112 -0.74 -1.33 12.90
N TRP A 113 -0.32 -0.46 13.79
CA TRP A 113 -0.32 -0.74 15.22
C TRP A 113 -1.70 -1.14 15.74
N GLN A 114 -2.74 -0.40 15.39
CA GLN A 114 -4.11 -0.72 15.75
C GLN A 114 -4.58 -2.06 15.15
N ARG A 115 -4.16 -2.38 13.93
CA ARG A 115 -4.44 -3.67 13.28
C ARG A 115 -3.82 -4.82 14.06
N HIS A 116 -2.55 -4.70 14.42
CA HIS A 116 -1.83 -5.73 15.18
C HIS A 116 -2.44 -5.94 16.58
N ARG A 117 -2.82 -4.88 17.27
CA ARG A 117 -3.50 -4.97 18.56
C ARG A 117 -4.85 -5.67 18.46
N ARG A 118 -5.67 -5.30 17.50
CA ARG A 118 -6.99 -5.92 17.28
C ARG A 118 -6.89 -7.40 16.95
N ASN A 119 -5.91 -7.78 16.15
CA ASN A 119 -5.70 -9.15 15.71
C ASN A 119 -4.88 -9.99 16.73
N LEU A 120 -4.70 -9.48 17.95
CA LEU A 120 -3.94 -10.12 19.01
C LEU A 120 -2.50 -10.53 18.61
N GLN A 121 -1.93 -9.83 17.65
CA GLN A 121 -0.55 -10.04 17.19
C GLN A 121 0.47 -9.31 18.07
N LEU A 122 -0.01 -8.40 18.92
CA LEU A 122 0.78 -7.66 19.90
C LEU A 122 0.18 -7.81 21.30
N PRO A 123 1.02 -7.86 22.35
CA PRO A 123 0.57 -7.68 23.71
C PRO A 123 -0.22 -6.37 23.87
N ALA A 124 -1.26 -6.38 24.70
CA ALA A 124 -2.07 -5.18 24.94
C ALA A 124 -1.27 -4.01 25.53
N SER A 125 -0.17 -4.32 26.21
CA SER A 125 0.77 -3.36 26.81
C SER A 125 1.70 -2.69 25.80
N THR A 126 1.82 -3.22 24.56
CA THR A 126 2.75 -2.66 23.58
C THR A 126 2.30 -1.27 23.15
N GLY A 127 3.07 -0.27 23.54
CA GLY A 127 2.85 1.13 23.16
C GLY A 127 3.16 1.39 21.67
N PHE A 128 2.65 2.49 21.14
CA PHE A 128 2.92 2.85 19.75
C PHE A 128 4.42 3.08 19.49
N LYS A 129 5.12 3.80 20.38
CA LYS A 129 6.57 4.05 20.27
C LYS A 129 7.38 2.74 20.23
N GLU A 130 7.01 1.79 21.06
CA GLU A 130 7.63 0.47 21.06
C GLU A 130 7.37 -0.27 19.74
N PHE A 131 6.13 -0.26 19.27
CA PHE A 131 5.74 -0.92 18.01
C PHE A 131 6.52 -0.39 16.82
N VAL A 132 6.65 0.94 16.66
CA VAL A 132 7.33 1.50 15.48
C VAL A 132 8.82 1.20 15.45
N GLN A 133 9.42 0.92 16.61
CA GLN A 133 10.82 0.53 16.76
C GLN A 133 11.06 -0.99 16.71
N GLN A 134 10.00 -1.80 16.71
CA GLN A 134 10.15 -3.26 16.60
C GLN A 134 10.70 -3.63 15.22
N PRO A 135 11.48 -4.73 15.14
CA PRO A 135 11.94 -5.30 13.88
C PRO A 135 10.78 -5.63 12.95
N PHE A 136 10.80 -5.10 11.75
CA PHE A 136 9.80 -5.37 10.72
C PHE A 136 9.89 -6.84 10.29
N PHE A 137 8.87 -7.65 10.59
CA PHE A 137 8.85 -9.10 10.35
C PHE A 137 10.12 -9.85 10.81
N GLY A 138 10.72 -9.42 11.91
CA GLY A 138 11.95 -10.01 12.42
C GLY A 138 13.21 -9.71 11.59
N GLY A 139 13.11 -8.79 10.63
CA GLY A 139 14.24 -8.36 9.79
C GLY A 139 15.18 -7.37 10.50
N PRO A 140 16.22 -6.93 9.79
CA PRO A 140 17.28 -6.07 10.34
C PRO A 140 16.91 -4.57 10.38
N ILE A 141 15.64 -4.23 10.25
CA ILE A 141 15.13 -2.86 10.14
C ILE A 141 13.86 -2.70 10.96
N SER A 142 13.64 -1.54 11.56
CA SER A 142 12.43 -1.24 12.31
C SER A 142 11.21 -0.99 11.42
N ASN A 143 9.98 -1.06 12.00
CA ASN A 143 8.76 -0.76 11.27
C ASN A 143 8.78 0.64 10.64
N ILE A 144 9.22 1.65 11.40
CA ILE A 144 9.26 3.03 10.92
C ILE A 144 10.31 3.23 9.82
N ASP A 145 11.48 2.65 9.99
CA ASP A 145 12.56 2.78 9.00
C ASP A 145 12.24 2.00 7.72
N MET A 146 11.52 0.87 7.82
CA MET A 146 11.04 0.13 6.65
C MET A 146 10.04 0.94 5.83
N LEU A 147 9.10 1.62 6.49
CA LEU A 147 8.17 2.50 5.81
C LEU A 147 8.91 3.65 5.10
N TRP A 148 9.86 4.27 5.81
CA TRP A 148 10.70 5.30 5.23
C TRP A 148 11.47 4.80 4.02
N LEU A 149 12.17 3.68 4.13
CA LEU A 149 12.97 3.10 3.07
C LEU A 149 12.15 2.86 1.80
N HIS A 150 10.97 2.27 1.95
CA HIS A 150 10.08 2.02 0.83
C HIS A 150 9.65 3.32 0.14
N LEU A 151 9.15 4.28 0.90
CA LEU A 151 8.71 5.57 0.35
C LEU A 151 9.87 6.34 -0.26
N HIS A 152 10.99 6.45 0.46
CA HIS A 152 12.17 7.19 0.01
C HIS A 152 12.71 6.67 -1.32
N THR A 153 12.86 5.35 -1.47
CA THR A 153 13.41 4.75 -2.68
C THR A 153 12.51 4.96 -3.90
N TRP A 154 11.19 4.83 -3.74
CA TRP A 154 10.25 5.11 -4.82
C TRP A 154 10.15 6.58 -5.18
N LEU A 155 10.20 7.48 -4.19
CA LEU A 155 10.20 8.92 -4.41
C LEU A 155 11.49 9.40 -5.08
N THR A 156 12.62 8.78 -4.78
CA THR A 156 13.90 9.01 -5.48
C THR A 156 13.78 8.62 -6.96
N LEU A 157 13.26 7.43 -7.25
CA LEU A 157 13.02 7.01 -8.63
C LEU A 157 12.03 7.93 -9.35
N ARG A 158 10.99 8.40 -8.67
CA ARG A 158 10.01 9.34 -9.21
C ARG A 158 10.66 10.68 -9.58
N LYS A 159 11.60 11.16 -8.80
CA LYS A 159 12.33 12.42 -9.09
C LYS A 159 13.06 12.34 -10.44
N ASP A 160 13.64 11.16 -10.73
CA ASP A 160 14.34 10.92 -11.98
C ASP A 160 13.37 10.62 -13.15
N HIS A 161 12.23 10.04 -12.87
CA HIS A 161 11.25 9.57 -13.86
C HIS A 161 9.81 9.98 -13.52
N PRO A 162 9.49 11.29 -13.45
CA PRO A 162 8.19 11.77 -12.93
C PRO A 162 6.99 11.30 -13.76
N ALA A 163 7.14 11.16 -15.07
CA ALA A 163 6.05 10.72 -15.95
C ALA A 163 5.73 9.21 -15.81
N ARG A 164 6.66 8.43 -15.24
CA ARG A 164 6.54 6.99 -15.07
C ARG A 164 5.78 6.61 -13.81
N ILE A 165 5.79 7.45 -12.78
CA ILE A 165 5.27 7.12 -11.45
C ILE A 165 4.14 8.07 -11.07
N TYR A 166 2.93 7.52 -10.99
CA TYR A 166 1.77 8.19 -10.44
C TYR A 166 1.71 7.97 -8.93
N VAL A 167 1.60 9.03 -8.15
CA VAL A 167 1.39 8.93 -6.71
C VAL A 167 -0.10 9.06 -6.41
N LEU A 168 -0.67 8.00 -5.86
CA LEU A 168 -2.05 7.99 -5.36
C LEU A 168 -2.01 8.08 -3.83
N ARG A 169 -2.39 9.22 -3.28
CA ARG A 169 -2.48 9.41 -1.84
C ARG A 169 -3.83 8.91 -1.33
N PHE A 170 -3.79 8.21 -0.21
CA PHE A 170 -4.98 7.75 0.48
C PHE A 170 -5.94 8.90 0.83
N GLU A 171 -5.41 10.03 1.23
CA GLU A 171 -6.16 11.22 1.61
C GLU A 171 -6.93 11.81 0.42
N ASP A 172 -6.32 11.85 -0.77
CA ASP A 172 -6.99 12.32 -2.00
C ASP A 172 -8.14 11.38 -2.36
N TRP A 173 -7.91 10.06 -2.25
CA TRP A 173 -8.96 9.06 -2.43
C TRP A 173 -10.09 9.22 -1.42
N LYS A 174 -9.80 9.59 -0.19
CA LYS A 174 -10.84 9.80 0.84
C LYS A 174 -11.60 11.11 0.65
N HIS A 175 -10.94 12.13 0.13
CA HIS A 175 -11.54 13.44 -0.10
C HIS A 175 -12.45 13.44 -1.34
N ASP A 176 -11.94 12.93 -2.47
CA ASP A 176 -12.65 12.82 -3.74
C ASP A 176 -12.33 11.46 -4.42
N PRO A 177 -13.03 10.39 -4.03
CA PRO A 177 -12.76 9.05 -4.57
C PRO A 177 -12.92 8.98 -6.09
N LEU A 178 -13.96 9.63 -6.62
CA LEU A 178 -14.25 9.60 -8.07
C LEU A 178 -13.22 10.38 -8.86
N GLY A 179 -12.85 11.58 -8.40
CA GLY A 179 -11.82 12.39 -9.05
C GLY A 179 -10.46 11.73 -9.00
N ALA A 180 -10.07 11.15 -7.86
CA ALA A 180 -8.81 10.41 -7.72
C ALA A 180 -8.75 9.19 -8.65
N LEU A 181 -9.85 8.41 -8.74
CA LEU A 181 -9.93 7.27 -9.65
C LEU A 181 -9.88 7.70 -11.11
N SER A 182 -10.65 8.73 -11.49
CA SER A 182 -10.67 9.25 -12.86
C SER A 182 -9.29 9.76 -13.29
N SER A 183 -8.63 10.54 -12.43
CA SER A 183 -7.29 11.06 -12.71
C SER A 183 -6.25 9.94 -12.88
N LEU A 184 -6.34 8.89 -12.06
CA LEU A 184 -5.50 7.71 -12.20
C LEU A 184 -5.75 6.99 -13.52
N MET A 185 -7.02 6.77 -13.87
CA MET A 185 -7.39 6.08 -15.11
C MET A 185 -6.96 6.86 -16.33
N ASP A 186 -7.15 8.19 -16.33
CA ASP A 186 -6.68 9.07 -17.42
C ASP A 186 -5.15 9.02 -17.57
N TRP A 187 -4.41 9.04 -16.45
CA TRP A 187 -2.96 8.87 -16.50
C TRP A 187 -2.54 7.49 -17.06
N MET A 188 -3.32 6.46 -16.77
CA MET A 188 -3.14 5.13 -17.36
C MET A 188 -3.53 5.08 -18.84
N GLY A 189 -4.21 6.11 -19.36
CA GLY A 189 -4.69 6.19 -20.74
C GLY A 189 -6.07 5.57 -20.95
N PHE A 190 -6.88 5.48 -19.91
CA PHE A 190 -8.24 4.93 -19.94
C PHE A 190 -9.26 5.97 -19.52
N SER A 191 -10.28 6.17 -20.32
CA SER A 191 -11.47 6.92 -19.92
C SER A 191 -12.48 5.95 -19.29
N ILE A 192 -13.05 6.35 -18.18
CA ILE A 192 -14.15 5.62 -17.51
C ILE A 192 -15.43 6.46 -17.53
N ALA A 193 -16.56 5.81 -17.78
CA ALA A 193 -17.84 6.47 -17.63
C ALA A 193 -18.06 6.85 -16.15
N GLU A 194 -18.61 8.02 -15.88
CA GLU A 194 -18.86 8.50 -14.52
C GLU A 194 -19.65 7.47 -13.67
N SER A 195 -20.68 6.87 -14.26
CA SER A 195 -21.49 5.84 -13.58
C SER A 195 -20.67 4.61 -13.20
N ALA A 196 -19.69 4.21 -14.02
CA ALA A 196 -18.79 3.10 -13.68
C ALA A 196 -17.81 3.51 -12.57
N GLY A 197 -17.27 4.71 -12.63
CA GLY A 197 -16.42 5.26 -11.58
C GLY A 197 -17.13 5.36 -10.24
N ARG A 198 -18.38 5.84 -10.21
CA ARG A 198 -19.20 5.88 -8.98
C ARG A 198 -19.41 4.48 -8.39
N ARG A 199 -19.81 3.50 -9.19
CA ARG A 199 -19.94 2.12 -8.70
C ARG A 199 -18.64 1.58 -8.13
N ALA A 200 -17.52 1.84 -8.80
CA ALA A 200 -16.21 1.37 -8.37
C ALA A 200 -15.79 1.99 -7.01
N THR A 201 -16.06 3.28 -6.82
CA THR A 201 -15.75 3.96 -5.55
C THR A 201 -16.70 3.54 -4.43
N GLU A 202 -17.97 3.33 -4.71
CA GLU A 202 -18.95 2.79 -3.75
C GLU A 202 -18.59 1.37 -3.29
N ALA A 203 -18.20 0.49 -4.23
CA ALA A 203 -17.75 -0.86 -3.90
C ALA A 203 -16.48 -0.89 -3.06
N SER A 204 -15.68 0.17 -3.12
CA SER A 204 -14.43 0.34 -2.36
C SER A 204 -14.64 1.10 -1.05
N ASP A 205 -15.87 1.52 -0.73
CA ASP A 205 -16.14 2.22 0.52
C ASP A 205 -15.90 1.29 1.73
N VAL A 206 -15.29 1.86 2.77
CA VAL A 206 -14.92 1.09 3.97
C VAL A 206 -16.10 0.42 4.64
N ARG A 207 -17.28 1.06 4.67
CA ARG A 207 -18.48 0.48 5.30
C ARG A 207 -18.98 -0.72 4.52
N HIS A 208 -18.92 -0.63 3.20
CA HIS A 208 -19.24 -1.75 2.33
C HIS A 208 -18.29 -2.93 2.56
N LEU A 209 -16.98 -2.67 2.61
CA LEU A 209 -15.97 -3.69 2.88
C LEU A 209 -16.12 -4.32 4.28
N GLN A 210 -16.43 -3.52 5.29
CA GLN A 210 -16.71 -4.01 6.65
C GLN A 210 -17.93 -4.94 6.68
N THR A 211 -18.98 -4.61 5.94
CA THR A 211 -20.16 -5.48 5.85
C THR A 211 -19.84 -6.84 5.28
N ILE A 212 -18.92 -6.88 4.29
CA ILE A 212 -18.48 -8.13 3.70
C ILE A 212 -17.59 -8.91 4.65
N GLU A 213 -16.62 -8.25 5.28
CA GLU A 213 -15.77 -8.88 6.29
C GLU A 213 -16.61 -9.51 7.41
N ALA A 214 -17.59 -8.80 7.92
CA ALA A 214 -18.52 -9.33 8.94
C ALA A 214 -19.28 -10.57 8.43
N GLY A 215 -19.71 -10.57 7.18
CA GLY A 215 -20.36 -11.72 6.56
C GLY A 215 -19.44 -12.92 6.37
N LEU A 216 -18.15 -12.69 6.14
CA LEU A 216 -17.13 -13.74 6.02
C LEU A 216 -16.74 -14.28 7.41
N GLU A 217 -16.55 -13.40 8.39
CA GLU A 217 -16.21 -13.78 9.76
C GLU A 217 -17.30 -14.69 10.39
N ALA A 218 -18.55 -14.46 10.04
CA ALA A 218 -19.66 -15.32 10.44
C ALA A 218 -19.55 -16.75 9.86
N LYS A 219 -18.86 -16.93 8.74
CA LYS A 219 -18.65 -18.22 8.06
C LYS A 219 -17.32 -18.86 8.42
N ASP A 220 -16.29 -18.06 8.64
CA ASP A 220 -14.93 -18.51 8.97
C ASP A 220 -14.37 -17.69 10.12
N ARG A 221 -14.26 -18.30 11.31
CA ARG A 221 -13.71 -17.64 12.52
C ARG A 221 -12.24 -17.26 12.43
N ASN A 222 -11.53 -17.76 11.42
CA ASN A 222 -10.15 -17.38 11.17
C ASN A 222 -10.04 -16.10 10.31
N CYS A 223 -11.17 -15.60 9.83
CA CYS A 223 -11.20 -14.37 9.06
C CYS A 223 -10.81 -13.18 9.95
N ARG A 224 -9.78 -12.44 9.57
CA ARG A 224 -9.33 -11.25 10.29
C ARG A 224 -9.97 -10.01 9.70
N GLN A 225 -10.34 -9.07 10.55
CA GLN A 225 -10.88 -7.79 10.10
C GLN A 225 -9.75 -6.84 9.73
N PHE A 226 -9.72 -6.41 8.47
CA PHE A 226 -8.76 -5.45 7.95
C PHE A 226 -9.29 -4.03 7.93
N ASN A 227 -10.55 -3.87 7.54
CA ASN A 227 -11.14 -2.57 7.34
C ASN A 227 -11.67 -2.03 8.68
N ARG A 228 -10.90 -1.15 9.33
CA ARG A 228 -11.28 -0.54 10.61
C ARG A 228 -12.17 0.69 10.41
N ARG A 229 -11.59 1.87 10.36
CA ARG A 229 -12.33 3.14 10.17
C ARG A 229 -12.18 3.70 8.76
N GLY A 230 -11.05 3.44 8.11
CA GLY A 230 -10.72 3.99 6.80
C GLY A 230 -10.73 5.52 6.78
N ALA A 231 -10.41 6.14 7.90
CA ALA A 231 -10.35 7.59 8.03
C ALA A 231 -8.92 8.09 7.79
N ALA A 232 -8.80 9.31 7.28
CA ALA A 232 -7.55 10.04 7.21
C ALA A 232 -7.33 10.83 8.50
N ASN A 233 -6.08 11.06 8.85
CA ASN A 233 -5.66 11.84 10.03
C ASN A 233 -6.07 11.27 11.40
N GLU A 234 -6.29 9.98 11.50
CA GLU A 234 -6.62 9.32 12.79
C GLU A 234 -5.48 9.43 13.80
N TRP A 235 -4.25 9.53 13.35
CA TRP A 235 -3.10 9.77 14.20
C TRP A 235 -3.25 11.02 15.09
N ARG A 236 -4.03 12.01 14.66
CA ARG A 236 -4.29 13.23 15.42
C ARG A 236 -5.11 13.00 16.69
N GLU A 237 -5.91 11.93 16.72
CA GLU A 237 -6.72 11.56 17.90
C GLU A 237 -5.85 11.03 19.05
N SER A 238 -4.66 10.51 18.73
CA SER A 238 -3.73 9.91 19.68
C SER A 238 -2.41 10.67 19.76
N TRP A 239 -2.39 11.91 19.26
CA TRP A 239 -1.20 12.72 19.14
C TRP A 239 -0.72 13.22 20.49
N ASP A 240 0.50 12.86 20.83
CA ASP A 240 1.27 13.48 21.89
C ASP A 240 2.65 13.91 21.39
N ALA A 241 3.42 14.63 22.20
CA ALA A 241 4.76 15.11 21.84
C ALA A 241 5.74 13.96 21.50
N LEU A 242 5.44 12.72 21.93
CA LEU A 242 6.30 11.55 21.70
C LEU A 242 6.32 11.12 20.21
N TRP A 243 5.29 11.47 19.45
CA TRP A 243 5.26 11.14 18.02
C TRP A 243 6.38 11.83 17.25
N PHE A 244 6.73 13.06 17.63
CA PHE A 244 7.85 13.78 17.00
C PHE A 244 9.19 13.09 17.25
N GLU A 245 9.33 12.38 18.37
CA GLU A 245 10.56 11.70 18.72
C GLU A 245 10.86 10.46 17.87
N VAL A 246 9.85 9.86 17.25
CA VAL A 246 10.04 8.65 16.45
C VAL A 246 10.36 8.94 14.99
N PHE A 247 9.98 10.13 14.48
CA PHE A 247 10.32 10.55 13.12
C PHE A 247 11.65 11.32 13.13
N GLY A 248 12.70 10.69 12.62
CA GLY A 248 14.04 11.29 12.57
C GLY A 248 14.20 12.39 11.52
N THR A 249 15.41 12.94 11.43
CA THR A 249 15.77 14.05 10.54
C THR A 249 15.69 13.71 9.05
N HIS A 250 15.62 12.44 8.70
CA HIS A 250 15.46 11.95 7.33
C HIS A 250 14.00 11.98 6.81
N TRP A 251 13.02 12.10 7.70
CA TRP A 251 11.60 12.09 7.36
C TRP A 251 11.08 13.35 6.66
N PRO A 252 11.55 14.58 6.96
CA PRO A 252 11.03 15.81 6.33
C PRO A 252 11.02 15.77 4.81
N ALA A 253 12.04 15.17 4.19
CA ALA A 253 12.11 15.02 2.74
C ALA A 253 10.97 14.16 2.17
N VAL A 254 10.62 13.07 2.84
CA VAL A 254 9.50 12.19 2.45
C VAL A 254 8.16 12.89 2.63
N PHE A 255 7.94 13.55 3.76
CA PHE A 255 6.71 14.31 4.01
C PHE A 255 6.50 15.40 2.95
N LYS A 256 7.55 16.19 2.68
CA LYS A 256 7.53 17.22 1.65
C LYS A 256 7.25 16.67 0.25
N ALA A 257 7.88 15.56 -0.12
CA ALA A 257 7.70 14.95 -1.44
C ALA A 257 6.29 14.36 -1.65
N LEU A 258 5.59 14.05 -0.55
CA LEU A 258 4.21 13.56 -0.52
C LEU A 258 3.19 14.64 -0.21
N ASP A 259 3.63 15.90 -0.06
CA ASP A 259 2.77 17.04 0.26
C ASP A 259 2.00 16.87 1.59
N TYR A 260 2.70 16.39 2.62
CA TYR A 260 2.19 16.35 3.98
C TYR A 260 2.89 17.39 4.86
N ASP A 261 2.10 18.06 5.69
CA ASP A 261 2.65 18.95 6.70
C ASP A 261 3.46 18.19 7.75
N TYR A 262 4.70 18.55 7.89
CA TYR A 262 5.56 18.00 8.93
C TYR A 262 6.47 19.10 9.48
N VAL A 263 6.30 19.41 10.75
CA VAL A 263 7.17 20.35 11.47
C VAL A 263 7.92 19.56 12.54
N PRO A 264 9.25 19.39 12.40
CA PRO A 264 10.06 18.80 13.47
C PRO A 264 9.94 19.63 14.73
N SER A 265 9.89 19.00 15.91
CA SER A 265 9.96 19.76 17.16
C SER A 265 11.34 20.39 17.33
N ALA A 266 11.39 21.65 17.77
CA ALA A 266 12.65 22.31 18.09
C ALA A 266 13.36 21.56 19.24
N GLY A 267 14.62 21.16 19.00
CA GLY A 267 15.43 20.44 20.00
C GLY A 267 15.41 18.91 19.87
N GLN A 268 14.78 18.36 18.84
CA GLN A 268 14.82 16.93 18.58
C GLN A 268 16.25 16.49 18.28
N ALA A 269 16.79 15.62 19.14
CA ALA A 269 18.01 14.90 18.80
C ALA A 269 17.75 14.09 17.52
N ALA A 270 18.66 14.21 16.54
CA ALA A 270 18.53 13.51 15.28
C ALA A 270 18.40 12.00 15.54
N ALA A 271 17.18 11.47 15.47
CA ALA A 271 17.01 10.04 15.38
C ALA A 271 17.70 9.60 14.09
N ARG A 272 18.79 8.85 14.21
CA ARG A 272 19.51 8.32 13.06
C ARG A 272 18.79 7.06 12.60
N LEU A 273 18.90 6.78 11.31
CA LEU A 273 18.54 5.46 10.79
C LEU A 273 19.36 4.40 11.55
N ASN A 274 18.68 3.43 12.10
CA ASN A 274 19.30 2.40 12.96
C ASN A 274 19.32 1.05 12.23
N PHE A 275 19.89 1.03 11.02
CA PHE A 275 20.07 -0.21 10.27
C PHE A 275 21.29 -0.12 9.35
N ASP A 276 21.91 -1.27 9.03
CA ASP A 276 22.87 -1.36 7.95
C ASP A 276 22.15 -1.48 6.61
N ALA A 277 22.37 -0.52 5.72
CA ALA A 277 21.72 -0.50 4.41
C ALA A 277 22.05 -1.75 3.58
N THR A 278 23.26 -2.33 3.71
CA THR A 278 23.64 -3.54 3.00
C THR A 278 22.85 -4.74 3.45
N ASP A 279 22.71 -4.91 4.76
CA ASP A 279 21.96 -6.02 5.35
C ASP A 279 20.50 -5.97 4.95
N VAL A 280 19.90 -4.77 4.97
CA VAL A 280 18.50 -4.59 4.57
C VAL A 280 18.31 -4.83 3.07
N LEU A 281 19.20 -4.34 2.22
CA LEU A 281 19.13 -4.57 0.78
C LEU A 281 19.25 -6.06 0.45
N ALA A 282 20.17 -6.77 1.11
CA ALA A 282 20.32 -8.21 0.97
C ALA A 282 19.09 -8.98 1.48
N TRP A 283 18.53 -8.57 2.63
CA TRP A 283 17.31 -9.15 3.18
C TRP A 283 16.09 -8.94 2.26
N ARG A 284 16.08 -7.84 1.49
CA ARG A 284 15.08 -7.55 0.44
C ARG A 284 15.46 -8.08 -0.93
N ASP A 285 16.31 -9.11 -0.99
CA ASP A 285 16.75 -9.83 -2.20
C ASP A 285 17.54 -9.00 -3.22
N LEU A 286 18.09 -7.86 -2.84
CA LEU A 286 19.00 -7.12 -3.71
C LEU A 286 20.43 -7.64 -3.52
N ARG A 287 20.90 -8.44 -4.50
CA ARG A 287 22.23 -9.09 -4.46
C ARG A 287 23.19 -8.58 -5.54
N ASP A 288 22.71 -7.85 -6.53
CA ASP A 288 23.56 -7.25 -7.57
C ASP A 288 24.47 -6.19 -6.94
N PRO A 289 25.81 -6.34 -7.00
CA PRO A 289 26.75 -5.42 -6.33
C PRO A 289 26.65 -3.97 -6.82
N VAL A 290 26.33 -3.77 -8.10
CA VAL A 290 26.17 -2.43 -8.69
C VAL A 290 24.93 -1.75 -8.14
N LEU A 291 23.83 -2.47 -8.11
CA LEU A 291 22.57 -1.96 -7.55
C LEU A 291 22.66 -1.77 -6.03
N VAL A 292 23.31 -2.69 -5.31
CA VAL A 292 23.58 -2.53 -3.87
C VAL A 292 24.39 -1.25 -3.61
N SER A 293 25.46 -1.02 -4.38
CA SER A 293 26.27 0.20 -4.23
C SER A 293 25.45 1.46 -4.50
N LYS A 294 24.67 1.47 -5.59
CA LYS A 294 23.78 2.58 -5.94
C LYS A 294 22.77 2.89 -4.84
N TRP A 295 22.03 1.89 -4.40
CA TRP A 295 20.95 2.11 -3.42
C TRP A 295 21.48 2.39 -2.01
N ARG A 296 22.63 1.83 -1.65
CA ARG A 296 23.34 2.21 -0.43
C ARG A 296 23.68 3.69 -0.44
N GLN A 297 24.24 4.21 -1.54
CA GLN A 297 24.54 5.63 -1.68
C GLN A 297 23.29 6.49 -1.55
N VAL A 298 22.21 6.14 -2.25
CA VAL A 298 20.91 6.84 -2.18
C VAL A 298 20.39 6.91 -0.75
N ILE A 299 20.52 5.83 0.03
CA ILE A 299 20.10 5.79 1.42
C ILE A 299 21.02 6.68 2.27
N GLN A 300 22.32 6.58 2.10
CA GLN A 300 23.33 7.34 2.88
C GLN A 300 23.25 8.85 2.62
N ASP A 301 23.01 9.28 1.40
CA ASP A 301 22.90 10.71 1.05
C ASP A 301 21.64 11.37 1.66
N SER A 302 20.75 10.59 2.26
CA SER A 302 19.48 11.05 2.83
C SER A 302 19.48 11.13 4.35
N ILE A 303 20.59 10.73 4.96
CA ILE A 303 20.82 10.72 6.41
C ILE A 303 21.68 11.95 6.79
#